data_9f2d0abaeb35533a5e62cf9a28591e08
#
_entry.id   9f2d0abaeb35533a5e62cf9a28591e08
#
_cell.length_a   1.000
_cell.length_b   1.000
_cell.length_c   1.000
_cell.angle_alpha   90.00
_cell.angle_beta   90.00
_cell.angle_gamma   90.00
#
_symmetry.space_group_name_H-M   'P 1'
#
loop_
_entity.id
_entity.type
_entity.pdbx_description
1 polymer ?
#
loop_
_entity_poly.entity_id
_entity_poly.type
_entity_poly.pdbx_seq_one_letter_code
_entity_poly.pdbx_strand_id
1 'polypeptide(L)'
;MVAPGFLANPEVRRWLKGVEPAWTMLEFNSLNALRQEPSGSNKAIRLEPDLADGEISGSAVTENALILLRRAAETGGLKLTATGNLSRAVVEEMCGVIKAPGYNKAELLRVQKVINEPDVLPLHFVRILAQAAKLVRTHRAKLIPTPLGRRLLAAEQHEPLQALLFHVAFWRMNLAYFDGYRFLAPK
;
A
#
# COMPACT_ATOMS: atom_id res chain seq x y z
N MET A 1 8.73 18.42 -2.02
CA MET A 1 9.10 19.75 -1.47
C MET A 1 7.78 20.48 -1.26
N VAL A 2 7.31 20.59 -0.03
CA VAL A 2 6.12 21.41 0.29
C VAL A 2 6.54 22.86 0.02
N ALA A 3 5.77 23.60 -0.77
CA ALA A 3 6.08 25.00 -1.08
C ALA A 3 6.25 25.76 0.25
N PRO A 4 7.27 26.62 0.39
CA PRO A 4 7.54 27.36 1.63
C PRO A 4 6.36 28.20 2.13
N GLY A 5 5.38 28.49 1.27
CA GLY A 5 4.16 29.23 1.61
C GLY A 5 3.02 28.41 2.20
N PHE A 6 3.05 27.05 2.12
CA PHE A 6 1.94 26.23 2.60
C PHE A 6 1.77 26.32 4.14
N LEU A 7 2.86 26.24 4.88
CA LEU A 7 2.84 26.38 6.34
C LEU A 7 2.68 27.83 6.84
N ALA A 8 2.88 28.82 5.95
CA ALA A 8 2.61 30.21 6.26
C ALA A 8 1.13 30.57 6.18
N ASN A 9 0.30 29.72 5.55
CA ASN A 9 -1.13 29.94 5.46
C ASN A 9 -1.79 29.86 6.86
N PRO A 10 -2.49 30.94 7.32
CA PRO A 10 -3.13 30.98 8.65
C PRO A 10 -4.18 29.89 8.86
N GLU A 11 -4.86 29.46 7.78
CA GLU A 11 -5.86 28.38 7.86
C GLU A 11 -5.21 27.03 8.09
N VAL A 12 -4.09 26.76 7.44
CA VAL A 12 -3.30 25.54 7.65
C VAL A 12 -2.77 25.49 9.09
N ARG A 13 -2.28 26.63 9.62
CA ARG A 13 -1.85 26.71 11.02
C ARG A 13 -3.00 26.50 12.00
N ARG A 14 -4.17 27.05 11.69
CA ARG A 14 -5.38 26.84 12.51
C ARG A 14 -5.83 25.39 12.47
N TRP A 15 -5.78 24.75 11.31
CA TRP A 15 -6.11 23.35 11.14
C TRP A 15 -5.14 22.42 11.89
N LEU A 16 -3.86 22.72 11.86
CA LEU A 16 -2.84 22.03 12.64
C LEU A 16 -2.92 22.33 14.14
N LYS A 17 -3.84 23.24 14.59
CA LYS A 17 -4.03 23.65 16.01
C LYS A 17 -2.73 24.08 16.70
N GLY A 18 -1.81 24.68 15.99
CA GLY A 18 -0.51 25.09 16.50
C GLY A 18 0.49 23.93 16.72
N VAL A 19 0.13 22.70 16.37
CA VAL A 19 1.06 21.56 16.39
C VAL A 19 1.85 21.59 15.10
N GLU A 20 3.13 21.89 15.18
CA GLU A 20 4.02 21.72 14.03
C GLU A 20 4.21 20.22 13.78
N PRO A 21 3.99 19.74 12.53
CA PRO A 21 4.27 18.35 12.20
C PRO A 21 5.73 18.01 12.50
N ALA A 22 5.98 16.91 13.17
CA ALA A 22 7.33 16.52 13.60
C ALA A 22 8.39 16.56 12.47
N TRP A 23 7.98 16.30 11.23
CA TRP A 23 8.88 16.38 10.07
C TRP A 23 9.35 17.80 9.73
N THR A 24 8.63 18.88 10.15
CA THR A 24 9.06 20.27 9.95
C THR A 24 10.18 20.67 10.90
N MET A 25 10.35 19.92 11.98
CA MET A 25 11.39 20.11 12.97
C MET A 25 12.70 19.40 12.61
N LEU A 26 12.68 18.57 11.55
CA LEU A 26 13.87 17.84 11.12
C LEU A 26 14.75 18.73 10.25
N GLU A 27 16.04 18.73 10.56
CA GLU A 27 17.05 19.34 9.69
C GLU A 27 17.07 18.65 8.30
N PHE A 28 17.51 19.42 7.29
CA PHE A 28 17.56 18.92 5.90
C PHE A 28 18.35 17.62 5.77
N ASN A 29 19.47 17.49 6.49
CA ASN A 29 20.28 16.27 6.48
C ASN A 29 19.54 15.08 7.08
N SER A 30 18.77 15.29 8.15
CA SER A 30 17.92 14.26 8.77
C SER A 30 16.82 13.80 7.84
N LEU A 31 16.13 14.74 7.17
CA LEU A 31 15.15 14.42 6.14
C LEU A 31 15.74 13.61 4.99
N ASN A 32 16.90 13.99 4.51
CA ASN A 32 17.58 13.25 3.45
C ASN A 32 18.01 11.85 3.91
N ALA A 33 18.47 11.70 5.15
CA ALA A 33 18.82 10.39 5.71
C ALA A 33 17.59 9.46 5.79
N LEU A 34 16.41 9.98 6.18
CA LEU A 34 15.16 9.22 6.22
C LEU A 34 14.67 8.79 4.83
N ARG A 35 14.97 9.57 3.80
CA ARG A 35 14.60 9.25 2.41
C ARG A 35 15.49 8.21 1.75
N GLN A 36 16.64 7.91 2.32
CA GLN A 36 17.55 6.89 1.78
C GLN A 36 16.99 5.49 2.04
N GLU A 37 17.18 4.59 1.06
CA GLU A 37 16.80 3.19 1.23
C GLU A 37 17.54 2.55 2.42
N PRO A 38 16.88 1.66 3.19
CA PRO A 38 17.44 1.02 4.37
C PRO A 38 18.47 -0.07 4.02
N SER A 39 19.43 0.27 3.16
CA SER A 39 20.51 -0.62 2.76
C SER A 39 21.82 -0.21 3.42
N GLY A 40 22.43 -1.11 4.20
CA GLY A 40 23.70 -0.92 4.89
C GLY A 40 23.58 -0.47 6.35
N SER A 41 24.68 -0.63 7.10
CA SER A 41 24.73 -0.47 8.56
C SER A 41 24.57 0.97 9.08
N ASN A 42 24.78 1.97 8.23
CA ASN A 42 24.81 3.39 8.63
C ASN A 42 23.56 4.17 8.13
N LYS A 43 22.44 3.50 7.92
CA LYS A 43 21.20 4.16 7.48
C LYS A 43 20.34 4.57 8.66
N ALA A 44 19.59 5.68 8.51
CA ALA A 44 18.69 6.18 9.52
C ALA A 44 17.54 5.22 9.82
N ILE A 45 17.09 4.48 8.80
CA ILE A 45 16.08 3.41 8.93
C ILE A 45 16.79 2.08 8.71
N ARG A 46 16.60 1.15 9.62
CA ARG A 46 17.09 -0.23 9.51
C ARG A 46 15.88 -1.16 9.54
N LEU A 47 15.91 -2.18 8.71
CA LEU A 47 14.95 -3.27 8.80
C LEU A 47 15.49 -4.26 9.83
N GLU A 48 14.65 -4.57 10.84
CA GLU A 48 14.98 -5.60 11.82
C GLU A 48 14.83 -6.96 11.15
N PRO A 49 15.89 -7.79 11.12
CA PRO A 49 15.83 -9.08 10.46
C PRO A 49 15.05 -10.14 11.26
N ASP A 50 15.05 -10.01 12.58
CA ASP A 50 14.47 -11.00 13.49
C ASP A 50 13.34 -10.34 14.29
N LEU A 51 12.13 -10.37 13.74
CA LEU A 51 10.93 -9.91 14.44
C LEU A 51 10.42 -11.00 15.37
N ALA A 52 9.93 -10.60 16.56
CA ALA A 52 9.33 -11.55 17.49
C ALA A 52 8.03 -12.15 16.91
N ASP A 53 7.76 -13.42 17.25
CA ASP A 53 6.53 -14.08 16.87
C ASP A 53 5.32 -13.23 17.30
N GLY A 54 4.47 -12.89 16.36
CA GLY A 54 3.26 -12.07 16.58
C GLY A 54 3.39 -10.59 16.22
N GLU A 55 4.58 -10.02 16.08
CA GLU A 55 4.73 -8.61 15.65
C GLU A 55 4.21 -8.37 14.23
N ILE A 56 4.24 -9.40 13.38
CA ILE A 56 3.72 -9.34 12.01
C ILE A 56 2.21 -9.59 11.95
N SER A 57 1.65 -10.30 12.94
CA SER A 57 0.24 -10.73 12.95
C SER A 57 -0.77 -9.58 12.99
N GLY A 58 -0.33 -8.33 13.16
CA GLY A 58 -1.17 -7.13 13.12
C GLY A 58 -1.07 -6.31 11.83
N SER A 59 -0.23 -6.71 10.88
CA SER A 59 -0.04 -5.96 9.65
C SER A 59 -1.16 -6.19 8.64
N ALA A 60 -2.17 -5.33 8.64
CA ALA A 60 -3.27 -5.39 7.68
C ALA A 60 -2.80 -5.39 6.21
N VAL A 61 -1.69 -4.71 5.90
CA VAL A 61 -1.12 -4.68 4.55
C VAL A 61 -0.58 -6.05 4.15
N THR A 62 0.17 -6.70 5.04
CA THR A 62 0.71 -8.05 4.78
C THR A 62 -0.40 -9.08 4.69
N GLU A 63 -1.37 -9.04 5.60
CA GLU A 63 -2.52 -9.95 5.58
C GLU A 63 -3.34 -9.79 4.30
N ASN A 64 -3.64 -8.58 3.89
CA ASN A 64 -4.38 -8.31 2.66
C ASN A 64 -3.58 -8.71 1.40
N ALA A 65 -2.26 -8.56 1.42
CA ALA A 65 -1.40 -9.06 0.33
C ALA A 65 -1.43 -10.58 0.24
N LEU A 66 -1.40 -11.29 1.37
CA LEU A 66 -1.55 -12.76 1.43
C LEU A 66 -2.92 -13.21 0.93
N ILE A 67 -4.00 -12.52 1.32
CA ILE A 67 -5.36 -12.80 0.84
C ILE A 67 -5.42 -12.65 -0.68
N LEU A 68 -4.90 -11.54 -1.23
CA LEU A 68 -4.85 -11.28 -2.66
C LEU A 68 -4.06 -12.36 -3.42
N LEU A 69 -2.88 -12.71 -2.92
CA LEU A 69 -1.99 -13.71 -3.52
C LEU A 69 -2.61 -15.11 -3.49
N ARG A 70 -3.17 -15.54 -2.36
CA ARG A 70 -3.86 -16.83 -2.22
C ARG A 70 -5.00 -16.93 -3.19
N ARG A 71 -5.87 -15.91 -3.21
CA ARG A 71 -7.03 -15.91 -4.10
C ARG A 71 -6.62 -15.95 -5.57
N ALA A 72 -5.59 -15.19 -5.96
CA ALA A 72 -5.04 -15.22 -7.32
C ALA A 72 -4.44 -16.60 -7.67
N ALA A 73 -3.83 -17.28 -6.71
CA ALA A 73 -3.27 -18.62 -6.92
C ALA A 73 -4.37 -19.68 -7.08
N GLU A 74 -5.38 -19.68 -6.21
CA GLU A 74 -6.49 -20.64 -6.18
C GLU A 74 -7.36 -20.56 -7.43
N THR A 75 -7.64 -19.34 -7.93
CA THR A 75 -8.53 -19.13 -9.09
C THR A 75 -7.80 -19.14 -10.44
N GLY A 76 -6.49 -19.37 -10.43
CA GLY A 76 -5.68 -19.26 -11.66
C GLY A 76 -5.62 -17.82 -12.21
N GLY A 77 -5.77 -16.85 -11.32
CA GLY A 77 -5.67 -15.42 -11.59
C GLY A 77 -6.98 -14.64 -11.43
N LEU A 78 -6.88 -13.43 -10.89
CA LEU A 78 -8.00 -12.51 -10.69
C LEU A 78 -8.29 -11.76 -11.98
N LYS A 79 -9.55 -11.75 -12.43
CA LYS A 79 -9.96 -11.09 -13.68
C LYS A 79 -9.78 -9.57 -13.57
N LEU A 80 -9.19 -8.98 -14.61
CA LEU A 80 -9.01 -7.53 -14.76
C LEU A 80 -9.99 -6.97 -15.79
N THR A 81 -10.31 -5.68 -15.61
CA THR A 81 -11.00 -4.86 -16.60
C THR A 81 -10.05 -4.43 -17.73
N ALA A 82 -10.57 -3.84 -18.79
CA ALA A 82 -9.77 -3.25 -19.86
C ALA A 82 -8.82 -2.14 -19.37
N THR A 83 -9.17 -1.46 -18.28
CA THR A 83 -8.33 -0.42 -17.63
C THR A 83 -7.29 -0.98 -16.68
N GLY A 84 -7.22 -2.31 -16.49
CA GLY A 84 -6.24 -2.97 -15.63
C GLY A 84 -6.61 -3.04 -14.15
N ASN A 85 -7.79 -2.59 -13.76
CA ASN A 85 -8.33 -2.76 -12.41
C ASN A 85 -8.94 -4.15 -12.24
N LEU A 86 -9.10 -4.62 -11.01
CA LEU A 86 -9.85 -5.83 -10.72
C LEU A 86 -11.29 -5.70 -11.22
N SER A 87 -11.84 -6.77 -11.78
CA SER A 87 -13.23 -6.79 -12.21
C SER A 87 -14.17 -6.63 -11.02
N ARG A 88 -15.36 -6.08 -11.25
CA ARG A 88 -16.35 -5.82 -10.20
C ARG A 88 -16.67 -7.06 -9.35
N ALA A 89 -16.86 -8.21 -9.98
CA ALA A 89 -17.11 -9.46 -9.25
C ALA A 89 -15.96 -9.82 -8.29
N VAL A 90 -14.70 -9.62 -8.71
CA VAL A 90 -13.53 -9.83 -7.84
C VAL A 90 -13.49 -8.81 -6.71
N VAL A 91 -13.81 -7.54 -6.98
CA VAL A 91 -13.86 -6.49 -5.96
C VAL A 91 -14.92 -6.81 -4.90
N GLU A 92 -16.12 -7.19 -5.32
CA GLU A 92 -17.21 -7.55 -4.41
C GLU A 92 -16.85 -8.74 -3.51
N GLU A 93 -16.18 -9.73 -4.06
CA GLU A 93 -15.68 -10.88 -3.32
C GLU A 93 -14.60 -10.47 -2.32
N MET A 94 -13.61 -9.71 -2.79
CA MET A 94 -12.50 -9.26 -1.95
C MET A 94 -12.93 -8.35 -0.80
N CYS A 95 -13.97 -7.50 -0.98
CA CYS A 95 -14.54 -6.69 0.09
C CYS A 95 -15.06 -7.52 1.28
N GLY A 96 -15.39 -8.80 1.06
CA GLY A 96 -15.84 -9.70 2.13
C GLY A 96 -14.71 -10.31 2.95
N VAL A 97 -13.47 -10.25 2.46
CA VAL A 97 -12.34 -10.99 3.05
C VAL A 97 -11.14 -10.10 3.43
N ILE A 98 -11.01 -8.91 2.83
CA ILE A 98 -9.94 -7.98 3.17
C ILE A 98 -10.14 -7.41 4.58
N LYS A 99 -9.04 -7.19 5.29
CA LYS A 99 -9.03 -6.53 6.60
C LYS A 99 -8.94 -5.01 6.42
N ALA A 100 -10.09 -4.37 6.33
CA ALA A 100 -10.19 -2.94 6.08
C ALA A 100 -11.44 -2.38 6.76
N PRO A 101 -11.36 -1.97 8.03
CA PRO A 101 -12.48 -1.31 8.73
C PRO A 101 -13.02 -0.13 7.91
N GLY A 102 -14.33 -0.01 7.79
CA GLY A 102 -14.98 1.04 7.00
C GLY A 102 -15.09 0.77 5.50
N TYR A 103 -14.53 -0.34 4.99
CA TYR A 103 -14.58 -0.71 3.57
C TYR A 103 -15.33 -2.01 3.30
N ASN A 104 -16.30 -2.33 4.14
CA ASN A 104 -17.15 -3.50 3.88
C ASN A 104 -18.21 -3.17 2.80
N LYS A 105 -18.71 -4.23 2.14
CA LYS A 105 -19.67 -4.09 1.03
C LYS A 105 -20.91 -3.30 1.42
N ALA A 106 -21.46 -3.50 2.63
CA ALA A 106 -22.70 -2.84 3.06
C ALA A 106 -22.50 -1.32 3.23
N GLU A 107 -21.39 -0.91 3.84
CA GLU A 107 -21.05 0.51 4.02
C GLU A 107 -20.80 1.21 2.68
N LEU A 108 -20.06 0.57 1.79
CA LEU A 108 -19.76 1.13 0.48
C LEU A 108 -21.03 1.29 -0.38
N LEU A 109 -21.95 0.33 -0.35
CA LEU A 109 -23.21 0.40 -1.08
C LEU A 109 -24.20 1.44 -0.52
N ARG A 110 -23.99 1.94 0.70
CA ARG A 110 -24.77 3.09 1.22
C ARG A 110 -24.46 4.39 0.49
N VAL A 111 -23.24 4.51 -0.03
CA VAL A 111 -22.74 5.72 -0.68
C VAL A 111 -22.72 5.57 -2.21
N GLN A 112 -22.48 4.37 -2.70
CA GLN A 112 -22.27 4.10 -4.13
C GLN A 112 -23.18 2.95 -4.60
N LYS A 113 -23.78 3.13 -5.79
CA LYS A 113 -24.60 2.06 -6.42
C LYS A 113 -23.76 0.88 -6.91
N VAL A 114 -22.50 1.11 -7.19
CA VAL A 114 -21.57 0.15 -7.77
C VAL A 114 -20.20 0.35 -7.14
N ILE A 115 -19.57 -0.74 -6.72
CA ILE A 115 -18.23 -0.73 -6.13
C ILE A 115 -17.22 -1.14 -7.19
N ASN A 116 -16.27 -0.26 -7.49
CA ASN A 116 -15.10 -0.56 -8.33
C ASN A 116 -13.85 -0.63 -7.45
N GLU A 117 -12.74 -1.14 -7.99
CA GLU A 117 -11.51 -1.29 -7.22
C GLU A 117 -11.01 0.03 -6.58
N PRO A 118 -10.97 1.19 -7.29
CA PRO A 118 -10.53 2.45 -6.68
C PRO A 118 -11.41 2.94 -5.52
N ASP A 119 -12.66 2.49 -5.44
CA ASP A 119 -13.57 2.83 -4.36
C ASP A 119 -13.23 2.08 -3.06
N VAL A 120 -12.39 1.04 -3.15
CA VAL A 120 -11.90 0.21 -2.05
C VAL A 120 -10.40 0.46 -1.89
N LEU A 121 -10.05 1.61 -1.34
CA LEU A 121 -8.66 2.08 -1.25
C LEU A 121 -7.69 1.02 -0.70
N PRO A 122 -7.97 0.28 0.39
CA PRO A 122 -7.06 -0.75 0.89
C PRO A 122 -6.80 -1.88 -0.11
N LEU A 123 -7.82 -2.31 -0.86
CA LEU A 123 -7.66 -3.31 -1.91
C LEU A 123 -6.85 -2.78 -3.09
N HIS A 124 -7.17 -1.56 -3.53
CA HIS A 124 -6.45 -0.89 -4.61
C HIS A 124 -4.98 -0.68 -4.26
N PHE A 125 -4.70 -0.20 -3.05
CA PHE A 125 -3.34 -0.01 -2.54
C PHE A 125 -2.55 -1.32 -2.55
N VAL A 126 -3.10 -2.38 -1.95
CA VAL A 126 -2.42 -3.68 -1.86
C VAL A 126 -2.20 -4.29 -3.24
N ARG A 127 -3.14 -4.16 -4.17
CA ARG A 127 -2.96 -4.64 -5.54
C ARG A 127 -1.82 -3.91 -6.26
N ILE A 128 -1.77 -2.58 -6.18
CA ILE A 128 -0.69 -1.78 -6.79
C ILE A 128 0.65 -2.11 -6.14
N LEU A 129 0.68 -2.21 -4.80
CA LEU A 129 1.88 -2.57 -4.04
C LEU A 129 2.40 -3.96 -4.43
N ALA A 130 1.51 -4.96 -4.54
CA ALA A 130 1.88 -6.31 -4.96
C ALA A 130 2.44 -6.36 -6.40
N GLN A 131 1.92 -5.51 -7.31
CA GLN A 131 2.48 -5.36 -8.64
C GLN A 131 3.86 -4.67 -8.63
N ALA A 132 4.02 -3.59 -7.88
CA ALA A 132 5.29 -2.88 -7.73
C ALA A 132 6.37 -3.79 -7.09
N ALA A 133 5.98 -4.61 -6.11
CA ALA A 133 6.83 -5.63 -5.48
C ALA A 133 7.07 -6.87 -6.36
N LYS A 134 6.52 -6.92 -7.58
CA LYS A 134 6.62 -8.05 -8.52
C LYS A 134 6.08 -9.38 -7.96
N LEU A 135 5.17 -9.31 -6.99
CA LEU A 135 4.50 -10.49 -6.44
C LEU A 135 3.42 -11.03 -7.37
N VAL A 136 2.80 -10.13 -8.11
CA VAL A 136 1.80 -10.45 -9.15
C VAL A 136 2.16 -9.76 -10.47
N ARG A 137 1.64 -10.30 -11.56
CA ARG A 137 1.77 -9.71 -12.90
C ARG A 137 0.48 -9.86 -13.69
N THR A 138 0.26 -8.97 -14.64
CA THR A 138 -0.84 -9.11 -15.59
C THR A 138 -0.49 -10.12 -16.67
N HIS A 139 -1.39 -11.05 -16.92
CA HIS A 139 -1.30 -12.02 -18.02
C HIS A 139 -2.72 -12.35 -18.54
N ARG A 140 -2.96 -12.17 -19.85
CA ARG A 140 -4.27 -12.46 -20.49
C ARG A 140 -5.47 -11.89 -19.74
N ALA A 141 -5.41 -10.59 -19.43
CA ALA A 141 -6.43 -9.87 -18.66
C ALA A 141 -6.73 -10.47 -17.26
N LYS A 142 -5.74 -11.14 -16.66
CA LYS A 142 -5.77 -11.65 -15.28
C LYS A 142 -4.55 -11.20 -14.52
N LEU A 143 -4.73 -10.97 -13.24
CA LEU A 143 -3.65 -10.75 -12.26
C LEU A 143 -3.24 -12.12 -11.70
N ILE A 144 -2.06 -12.60 -12.05
CA ILE A 144 -1.54 -13.91 -11.63
C ILE A 144 -0.32 -13.76 -10.72
N PRO A 145 -0.14 -14.65 -9.72
CA PRO A 145 1.05 -14.67 -8.90
C PRO A 145 2.30 -15.00 -9.72
N THR A 146 3.38 -14.31 -9.44
CA THR A 146 4.72 -14.65 -9.96
C THR A 146 5.32 -15.84 -9.18
N PRO A 147 6.45 -16.42 -9.61
CA PRO A 147 7.16 -17.39 -8.79
C PRO A 147 7.55 -16.85 -7.41
N LEU A 148 7.95 -15.57 -7.32
CA LEU A 148 8.24 -14.90 -6.06
C LEU A 148 6.98 -14.83 -5.18
N GLY A 149 5.85 -14.36 -5.75
CA GLY A 149 4.59 -14.27 -5.03
C GLY A 149 4.10 -15.62 -4.50
N ARG A 150 4.29 -16.70 -5.26
CA ARG A 150 3.96 -18.06 -4.79
C ARG A 150 4.86 -18.52 -3.65
N ARG A 151 6.16 -18.24 -3.71
CA ARG A 151 7.11 -18.59 -2.65
C ARG A 151 6.79 -17.89 -1.35
N LEU A 152 6.42 -16.61 -1.41
CA LEU A 152 6.12 -15.79 -0.22
C LEU A 152 4.73 -16.07 0.39
N LEU A 153 3.96 -17.03 -0.14
CA LEU A 153 2.73 -17.52 0.47
C LEU A 153 2.95 -18.47 1.63
N ALA A 154 4.13 -19.08 1.74
CA ALA A 154 4.46 -19.98 2.85
C ALA A 154 4.53 -19.21 4.17
N ALA A 155 4.12 -19.83 5.29
CA ALA A 155 4.02 -19.15 6.58
C ALA A 155 5.37 -18.60 7.07
N GLU A 156 6.44 -19.34 6.86
CA GLU A 156 7.81 -18.96 7.19
C GLU A 156 8.36 -17.79 6.33
N GLN A 157 7.60 -17.34 5.37
CA GLN A 157 7.98 -16.24 4.47
C GLN A 157 7.19 -14.94 4.73
N HIS A 158 6.40 -14.87 5.80
CA HIS A 158 5.60 -13.69 6.10
C HIS A 158 6.46 -12.49 6.49
N GLU A 159 7.55 -12.69 7.23
CA GLU A 159 8.52 -11.64 7.56
C GLU A 159 9.21 -11.08 6.32
N PRO A 160 9.83 -11.89 5.45
CA PRO A 160 10.37 -11.41 4.18
C PRO A 160 9.32 -10.71 3.30
N LEU A 161 8.07 -11.17 3.33
CA LEU A 161 6.98 -10.51 2.60
C LEU A 161 6.72 -9.12 3.17
N GLN A 162 6.60 -8.98 4.49
CA GLN A 162 6.38 -7.69 5.13
C GLN A 162 7.52 -6.72 4.84
N ALA A 163 8.76 -7.16 5.00
CA ALA A 163 9.96 -6.36 4.72
C ALA A 163 9.97 -5.87 3.26
N LEU A 164 9.64 -6.76 2.31
CA LEU A 164 9.55 -6.41 0.90
C LEU A 164 8.45 -5.38 0.63
N LEU A 165 7.25 -5.58 1.18
CA LEU A 165 6.13 -4.66 1.00
C LEU A 165 6.43 -3.29 1.59
N PHE A 166 7.02 -3.23 2.80
CA PHE A 166 7.44 -2.01 3.44
C PHE A 166 8.48 -1.26 2.57
N HIS A 167 9.55 -1.96 2.14
CA HIS A 167 10.58 -1.39 1.29
C HIS A 167 9.99 -0.80 0.00
N VAL A 168 9.14 -1.55 -0.70
CA VAL A 168 8.55 -1.09 -1.95
C VAL A 168 7.62 0.09 -1.72
N ALA A 169 6.78 0.06 -0.68
CA ALA A 169 5.85 1.14 -0.39
C ALA A 169 6.58 2.48 -0.15
N PHE A 170 7.66 2.48 0.63
CA PHE A 170 8.31 3.72 1.05
C PHE A 170 9.39 4.23 0.09
N TRP A 171 10.05 3.35 -0.66
CA TRP A 171 11.19 3.74 -1.50
C TRP A 171 11.00 3.51 -3.01
N ARG A 172 9.98 2.73 -3.41
CA ARG A 172 9.78 2.38 -4.83
C ARG A 172 8.44 2.83 -5.39
N MET A 173 7.48 3.16 -4.52
CA MET A 173 6.16 3.65 -4.94
C MET A 173 6.04 5.16 -4.79
N ASN A 174 5.27 5.77 -5.69
CA ASN A 174 4.81 7.13 -5.50
C ASN A 174 3.49 7.09 -4.69
N LEU A 175 3.58 7.28 -3.37
CA LEU A 175 2.42 7.27 -2.49
C LEU A 175 1.43 8.41 -2.78
N ALA A 176 1.88 9.51 -3.38
CA ALA A 176 0.99 10.61 -3.80
C ALA A 176 -0.06 10.17 -4.84
N TYR A 177 0.14 9.03 -5.50
CA TYR A 177 -0.87 8.45 -6.37
C TYR A 177 -2.19 8.15 -5.63
N PHE A 178 -2.13 7.86 -4.33
CA PHE A 178 -3.28 7.49 -3.50
C PHE A 178 -3.92 8.68 -2.77
N ASP A 179 -3.30 9.85 -2.77
CA ASP A 179 -3.78 11.03 -2.04
C ASP A 179 -5.00 11.70 -2.68
N GLY A 180 -5.42 11.24 -3.87
CA GLY A 180 -6.47 11.88 -4.64
C GLY A 180 -6.09 13.25 -5.23
N TYR A 181 -4.98 13.82 -4.83
CA TYR A 181 -4.43 15.09 -5.32
C TYR A 181 -3.59 14.89 -6.58
N ARG A 182 -4.23 14.46 -7.66
CA ARG A 182 -3.56 14.20 -8.96
C ARG A 182 -2.80 15.41 -9.52
N PHE A 183 -3.05 16.61 -9.00
CA PHE A 183 -2.44 17.86 -9.47
C PHE A 183 -1.05 18.15 -8.88
N LEU A 184 -0.61 17.41 -7.86
CA LEU A 184 0.66 17.64 -7.17
C LEU A 184 1.73 16.59 -7.47
N ALA A 185 1.42 15.56 -8.26
CA ALA A 185 2.42 14.58 -8.67
C ALA A 185 3.34 15.20 -9.75
N PRO A 186 4.64 15.35 -9.51
CA PRO A 186 5.56 15.74 -10.58
C PRO A 186 5.52 14.67 -11.69
N LYS A 187 5.47 15.13 -12.94
CA LYS A 187 5.58 14.26 -14.11
C LYS A 187 6.95 13.63 -14.17
#